data_c0225545447500515caccccba7a5097c
#
_entry.id   c0225545447500515caccccba7a5097c
#
_cell.length_a   1.000
_cell.length_b   1.000
_cell.length_c   1.000
_cell.angle_alpha   90.00
_cell.angle_beta   90.00
_cell.angle_gamma   90.00
#
_symmetry.space_group_name_H-M   'P 1'
#
loop_
_entity.id
_entity.type
_entity.pdbx_description
1 polymer ?
#
loop_
_entity_poly.entity_id
_entity_poly.type
_entity_poly.pdbx_seq_one_letter_code
_entity_poly.pdbx_strand_id
1 'polypeptide(L)'
;MSRQLFITLDGPKGAGKTTLLEAITKVLRADNKKVVRLSEKKSDPFRGETMVLVNQLARNPTLDLEREVCERFADSRAWISRHVLTKQPADSIILMDRWYPSDAAFRRMVPFAEILQLNIERNVRTPDLHVGVVTAPEISWARAAARSRGLGSTVIHQLEEHVACSGAFGREIAEHGWFMCRNEGTIEEATRQVVAEIYRVSACRQ
;
A
#
# COMPACT_ATOMS: atom_id res chain seq x y z
N MET A 1 18.95 -16.99 13.16
CA MET A 1 18.77 -16.88 11.69
C MET A 1 18.00 -15.60 11.38
N SER A 2 18.58 -14.68 10.62
CA SER A 2 17.92 -13.43 10.23
C SER A 2 16.67 -13.75 9.39
N ARG A 3 15.49 -13.37 9.88
CA ARG A 3 14.22 -13.62 9.21
C ARG A 3 13.91 -12.45 8.27
N GLN A 4 13.41 -12.75 7.07
CA GLN A 4 12.93 -11.78 6.10
C GLN A 4 11.92 -10.80 6.72
N LEU A 5 12.14 -9.50 6.58
CA LEU A 5 11.25 -8.44 7.05
C LEU A 5 10.39 -7.94 5.89
N PHE A 6 9.06 -8.01 6.04
CA PHE A 6 8.10 -7.60 5.02
C PHE A 6 7.38 -6.32 5.45
N ILE A 7 7.56 -5.25 4.67
CA ILE A 7 7.06 -3.90 4.96
C ILE A 7 6.25 -3.41 3.77
N THR A 8 5.09 -2.81 4.03
CA THR A 8 4.26 -2.22 2.98
C THR A 8 4.14 -0.71 3.16
N LEU A 9 4.10 0.01 2.05
CA LEU A 9 3.80 1.44 2.01
C LEU A 9 2.47 1.65 1.29
N ASP A 10 1.47 2.05 2.06
CA ASP A 10 0.10 2.21 1.62
C ASP A 10 -0.34 3.69 1.70
N GLY A 11 -1.41 4.04 1.02
CA GLY A 11 -1.96 5.40 1.10
C GLY A 11 -2.60 5.92 -0.18
N PRO A 12 -3.24 7.10 -0.11
CA PRO A 12 -3.92 7.73 -1.24
C PRO A 12 -2.98 8.05 -2.41
N LYS A 13 -3.55 8.41 -3.55
CA LYS A 13 -2.78 8.93 -4.68
C LYS A 13 -2.13 10.27 -4.30
N GLY A 14 -0.93 10.53 -4.79
CA GLY A 14 -0.24 11.79 -4.48
C GLY A 14 0.45 11.87 -3.12
N ALA A 15 0.22 10.94 -2.20
CA ALA A 15 0.82 10.96 -0.86
C ALA A 15 2.36 10.80 -0.82
N GLY A 16 3.02 10.57 -1.96
CA GLY A 16 4.48 10.54 -2.05
C GLY A 16 5.13 9.18 -1.81
N LYS A 17 4.36 8.08 -1.77
CA LYS A 17 4.85 6.71 -1.50
C LYS A 17 6.07 6.30 -2.34
N THR A 18 6.03 6.51 -3.65
CA THR A 18 7.12 6.10 -4.55
C THR A 18 8.42 6.83 -4.22
N THR A 19 8.36 8.14 -3.99
CA THR A 19 9.52 8.95 -3.61
C THR A 19 10.07 8.51 -2.25
N LEU A 20 9.18 8.27 -1.29
CA LEU A 20 9.55 7.79 0.04
C LEU A 20 10.18 6.39 -0.02
N LEU A 21 9.62 5.47 -0.82
CA LEU A 21 10.17 4.14 -1.07
C LEU A 21 11.59 4.19 -1.64
N GLU A 22 11.85 5.12 -2.57
CA GLU A 22 13.18 5.34 -3.15
C GLU A 22 14.16 5.84 -2.10
N ALA A 23 13.77 6.83 -1.31
CA ALA A 23 14.59 7.41 -0.26
C ALA A 23 14.93 6.38 0.84
N ILE A 24 13.93 5.64 1.34
CA ILE A 24 14.11 4.55 2.32
C ILE A 24 15.08 3.49 1.76
N THR A 25 14.88 3.08 0.51
CA THR A 25 15.75 2.08 -0.13
C THR A 25 17.21 2.55 -0.16
N LYS A 26 17.44 3.82 -0.48
CA LYS A 26 18.79 4.41 -0.54
C LYS A 26 19.45 4.37 0.85
N VAL A 27 18.74 4.78 1.90
CA VAL A 27 19.28 4.80 3.27
C VAL A 27 19.59 3.37 3.73
N LEU A 28 18.63 2.44 3.63
CA LEU A 28 18.84 1.07 4.09
C LEU A 28 20.00 0.37 3.34
N ARG A 29 20.18 0.64 2.05
CA ARG A 29 21.31 0.10 1.29
C ARG A 29 22.64 0.73 1.69
N ALA A 30 22.67 2.02 2.02
CA ALA A 30 23.86 2.67 2.58
C ALA A 30 24.27 2.06 3.93
N ASP A 31 23.28 1.56 4.69
CA ASP A 31 23.50 0.83 5.94
C ASP A 31 23.76 -0.68 5.71
N ASN A 32 24.17 -1.06 4.51
CA ASN A 32 24.51 -2.44 4.10
C ASN A 32 23.35 -3.44 4.28
N LYS A 33 22.09 -2.99 4.26
CA LYS A 33 20.93 -3.90 4.29
C LYS A 33 20.60 -4.42 2.90
N LYS A 34 20.24 -5.69 2.82
CA LYS A 34 19.73 -6.32 1.60
C LYS A 34 18.28 -5.90 1.40
N VAL A 35 18.02 -5.01 0.44
CA VAL A 35 16.67 -4.45 0.19
C VAL A 35 16.13 -4.92 -1.13
N VAL A 36 14.95 -5.53 -1.10
CA VAL A 36 14.15 -5.93 -2.26
C VAL A 36 12.95 -4.99 -2.38
N ARG A 37 12.81 -4.34 -3.53
CA ARG A 37 11.64 -3.50 -3.84
C ARG A 37 10.69 -4.28 -4.72
N LEU A 38 9.44 -4.36 -4.27
CA LEU A 38 8.33 -4.97 -5.00
C LEU A 38 7.19 -3.97 -5.16
N SER A 39 6.29 -4.26 -6.07
CA SER A 39 5.04 -3.52 -6.24
C SER A 39 3.93 -4.52 -6.46
N GLU A 40 2.83 -4.43 -5.71
CA GLU A 40 1.65 -5.26 -5.90
C GLU A 40 1.23 -5.28 -7.38
N LYS A 41 1.13 -4.08 -7.98
CA LYS A 41 0.75 -3.93 -9.40
C LYS A 41 1.63 -4.71 -10.38
N LYS A 42 2.97 -4.75 -10.13
CA LYS A 42 3.92 -5.41 -11.04
C LYS A 42 4.07 -6.89 -10.76
N SER A 43 3.74 -7.30 -9.55
CA SER A 43 3.85 -8.69 -9.08
C SER A 43 2.58 -9.50 -9.30
N ASP A 44 1.46 -8.84 -9.61
CA ASP A 44 0.15 -9.45 -9.80
C ASP A 44 0.04 -10.08 -11.20
N PRO A 45 -0.02 -11.44 -11.29
CA PRO A 45 -0.14 -12.13 -12.58
C PRO A 45 -1.54 -12.01 -13.19
N PHE A 46 -2.55 -11.71 -12.36
CA PHE A 46 -3.96 -11.59 -12.78
C PHE A 46 -4.37 -10.15 -13.06
N ARG A 47 -3.38 -9.23 -13.11
CA ARG A 47 -3.62 -7.78 -13.22
C ARG A 47 -4.54 -7.40 -14.37
N GLY A 48 -4.38 -8.04 -15.53
CA GLY A 48 -5.21 -7.76 -16.71
C GLY A 48 -6.68 -8.00 -16.44
N GLU A 49 -7.02 -9.18 -15.94
CA GLU A 49 -8.39 -9.59 -15.60
C GLU A 49 -8.99 -8.73 -14.50
N THR A 50 -8.24 -8.51 -13.42
CA THR A 50 -8.68 -7.65 -12.31
C THR A 50 -8.99 -6.23 -12.79
N MET A 51 -8.22 -5.68 -13.73
CA MET A 51 -8.46 -4.34 -14.26
C MET A 51 -9.72 -4.27 -15.15
N VAL A 52 -10.15 -5.35 -15.78
CA VAL A 52 -11.45 -5.41 -16.47
C VAL A 52 -12.57 -5.19 -15.46
N LEU A 53 -12.58 -5.92 -14.34
CA LEU A 53 -13.58 -5.75 -13.29
C LEU A 53 -13.54 -4.36 -12.66
N VAL A 54 -12.34 -3.83 -12.38
CA VAL A 54 -12.18 -2.45 -11.86
C VAL A 54 -12.77 -1.41 -12.82
N ASN A 55 -12.60 -1.58 -14.13
CA ASN A 55 -13.18 -0.68 -15.13
C ASN A 55 -14.70 -0.84 -15.24
N GLN A 56 -15.23 -2.04 -15.05
CA GLN A 56 -16.68 -2.28 -14.98
C GLN A 56 -17.25 -1.61 -13.73
N LEU A 57 -16.63 -1.80 -12.57
CA LEU A 57 -17.02 -1.16 -11.31
C LEU A 57 -17.03 0.38 -11.43
N ALA A 58 -16.04 0.95 -12.11
CA ALA A 58 -15.97 2.39 -12.31
C ALA A 58 -17.13 2.95 -13.17
N ARG A 59 -17.67 2.13 -14.10
CA ARG A 59 -18.79 2.51 -14.96
C ARG A 59 -20.14 2.24 -14.34
N ASN A 60 -20.27 1.16 -13.62
CA ASN A 60 -21.51 0.71 -12.97
C ASN A 60 -21.21 0.18 -11.57
N PRO A 61 -21.08 1.06 -10.56
CA PRO A 61 -20.73 0.68 -9.20
C PRO A 61 -21.88 -0.08 -8.53
N THR A 62 -21.63 -1.34 -8.15
CA THR A 62 -22.50 -2.17 -7.34
C THR A 62 -21.71 -2.85 -6.23
N LEU A 63 -22.37 -3.16 -5.11
CA LEU A 63 -21.75 -3.85 -3.98
C LEU A 63 -21.17 -5.20 -4.39
N ASP A 64 -21.90 -5.99 -5.17
CA ASP A 64 -21.47 -7.32 -5.60
C ASP A 64 -20.22 -7.25 -6.48
N LEU A 65 -20.18 -6.29 -7.42
CA LEU A 65 -19.01 -6.10 -8.28
C LEU A 65 -17.81 -5.56 -7.48
N GLU A 66 -18.03 -4.68 -6.49
CA GLU A 66 -16.93 -4.24 -5.63
C GLU A 66 -16.38 -5.38 -4.78
N ARG A 67 -17.26 -6.28 -4.27
CA ARG A 67 -16.86 -7.48 -3.54
C ARG A 67 -16.03 -8.40 -4.44
N GLU A 68 -16.47 -8.68 -5.67
CA GLU A 68 -15.71 -9.47 -6.64
C GLU A 68 -14.32 -8.88 -6.91
N VAL A 69 -14.23 -7.55 -7.04
CA VAL A 69 -12.93 -6.86 -7.18
C VAL A 69 -12.06 -7.06 -5.94
N CYS A 70 -12.63 -6.99 -4.73
CA CYS A 70 -11.89 -7.24 -3.49
C CYS A 70 -11.37 -8.67 -3.40
N GLU A 71 -12.19 -9.65 -3.78
CA GLU A 71 -11.83 -11.08 -3.83
C GLU A 71 -10.67 -11.31 -4.80
N ARG A 72 -10.74 -10.77 -6.01
CA ARG A 72 -9.67 -10.88 -7.02
C ARG A 72 -8.36 -10.28 -6.53
N PHE A 73 -8.40 -9.14 -5.85
CA PHE A 73 -7.19 -8.57 -5.23
C PHE A 73 -6.65 -9.45 -4.10
N ALA A 74 -7.51 -10.03 -3.28
CA ALA A 74 -7.09 -10.94 -2.23
C ALA A 74 -6.46 -12.23 -2.81
N ASP A 75 -7.01 -12.79 -3.88
CA ASP A 75 -6.45 -13.93 -4.62
C ASP A 75 -5.07 -13.60 -5.21
N SER A 76 -4.93 -12.42 -5.81
CA SER A 76 -3.64 -11.93 -6.35
C SER A 76 -2.59 -11.82 -5.24
N ARG A 77 -2.94 -11.26 -4.08
CA ARG A 77 -2.04 -11.14 -2.93
C ARG A 77 -1.67 -12.49 -2.34
N ALA A 78 -2.61 -13.42 -2.28
CA ALA A 78 -2.34 -14.79 -1.86
C ALA A 78 -1.34 -15.47 -2.80
N TRP A 79 -1.48 -15.27 -4.10
CA TRP A 79 -0.53 -15.76 -5.09
C TRP A 79 0.85 -15.11 -4.91
N ILE A 80 0.91 -13.77 -4.79
CA ILE A 80 2.16 -13.03 -4.54
C ILE A 80 2.82 -13.52 -3.25
N SER A 81 2.05 -13.74 -2.20
CA SER A 81 2.55 -14.24 -0.91
C SER A 81 3.26 -15.58 -1.07
N ARG A 82 2.67 -16.52 -1.81
CA ARG A 82 3.20 -17.87 -2.01
C ARG A 82 4.32 -17.96 -3.05
N HIS A 83 4.26 -17.17 -4.12
CA HIS A 83 5.13 -17.37 -5.29
C HIS A 83 6.18 -16.29 -5.48
N VAL A 84 6.00 -15.11 -4.87
CA VAL A 84 6.94 -13.99 -4.99
C VAL A 84 7.66 -13.73 -3.68
N LEU A 85 6.92 -13.53 -2.58
CA LEU A 85 7.54 -13.17 -1.30
C LEU A 85 8.40 -14.29 -0.72
N THR A 86 7.98 -15.54 -0.85
CA THR A 86 8.76 -16.71 -0.38
C THR A 86 10.08 -16.93 -1.11
N LYS A 87 10.18 -16.43 -2.35
CA LYS A 87 11.39 -16.56 -3.17
C LYS A 87 12.44 -15.48 -2.91
N GLN A 88 12.11 -14.48 -2.09
CA GLN A 88 13.07 -13.43 -1.77
C GLN A 88 14.10 -13.94 -0.74
N PRO A 89 15.33 -13.38 -0.72
CA PRO A 89 16.37 -13.79 0.22
C PRO A 89 15.89 -13.71 1.67
N ALA A 90 16.22 -14.73 2.48
CA ALA A 90 15.74 -14.84 3.86
C ALA A 90 16.20 -13.69 4.79
N ASP A 91 17.33 -13.07 4.47
CA ASP A 91 17.92 -11.94 5.21
C ASP A 91 17.58 -10.56 4.63
N SER A 92 16.58 -10.49 3.73
CA SER A 92 16.22 -9.24 3.06
C SER A 92 15.11 -8.47 3.79
N ILE A 93 15.14 -7.15 3.59
CA ILE A 93 14.02 -6.25 3.86
C ILE A 93 13.23 -6.08 2.56
N ILE A 94 12.00 -6.57 2.53
CA ILE A 94 11.10 -6.42 1.39
C ILE A 94 10.27 -5.15 1.60
N LEU A 95 10.38 -4.22 0.68
CA LEU A 95 9.55 -3.01 0.61
C LEU A 95 8.53 -3.17 -0.51
N MET A 96 7.25 -3.23 -0.17
CA MET A 96 6.14 -3.40 -1.11
C MET A 96 5.40 -2.08 -1.32
N ASP A 97 5.31 -1.64 -2.59
CA ASP A 97 4.45 -0.52 -2.98
C ASP A 97 3.01 -1.02 -3.10
N ARG A 98 2.21 -0.70 -2.11
CA ARG A 98 0.84 -1.09 -1.84
C ARG A 98 0.64 -2.56 -1.43
N TRP A 99 -0.37 -2.71 -0.58
CA TRP A 99 -0.93 -3.96 -0.12
C TRP A 99 -2.40 -3.73 0.27
N TYR A 100 -3.04 -4.66 0.96
CA TYR A 100 -4.47 -4.54 1.31
C TYR A 100 -4.86 -3.27 2.08
N PRO A 101 -4.02 -2.60 2.89
CA PRO A 101 -4.41 -1.32 3.49
C PRO A 101 -4.79 -0.24 2.49
N SER A 102 -4.22 -0.30 1.29
CA SER A 102 -4.59 0.65 0.23
C SER A 102 -6.07 0.56 -0.19
N ASP A 103 -6.73 -0.59 0.01
CA ASP A 103 -8.13 -0.76 -0.35
C ASP A 103 -9.06 0.15 0.47
N ALA A 104 -8.70 0.47 1.72
CA ALA A 104 -9.42 1.45 2.55
C ALA A 104 -9.61 2.81 1.87
N ALA A 105 -8.66 3.20 1.00
CA ALA A 105 -8.74 4.45 0.24
C ALA A 105 -9.55 4.33 -1.07
N PHE A 106 -9.84 3.11 -1.55
CA PHE A 106 -10.38 2.90 -2.91
C PHE A 106 -11.68 2.12 -2.95
N ARG A 107 -12.08 1.48 -1.85
CA ARG A 107 -13.37 0.77 -1.73
C ARG A 107 -14.34 1.65 -0.98
N ARG A 108 -15.60 1.64 -1.40
CA ARG A 108 -16.63 2.54 -0.89
C ARG A 108 -17.84 1.82 -0.30
N MET A 109 -18.14 0.64 -0.81
CA MET A 109 -19.33 -0.14 -0.45
C MET A 109 -18.98 -1.35 0.41
N VAL A 110 -17.86 -2.02 0.12
CA VAL A 110 -17.38 -3.15 0.91
C VAL A 110 -16.66 -2.63 2.16
N PRO A 111 -17.12 -2.98 3.38
CA PRO A 111 -16.45 -2.60 4.63
C PRO A 111 -15.01 -3.08 4.66
N PHE A 112 -14.10 -2.27 5.22
CA PHE A 112 -12.68 -2.64 5.26
C PHE A 112 -12.43 -3.90 6.10
N ALA A 113 -13.21 -4.13 7.14
CA ALA A 113 -13.17 -5.37 7.93
C ALA A 113 -13.43 -6.63 7.07
N GLU A 114 -14.38 -6.57 6.11
CA GLU A 114 -14.63 -7.65 5.17
C GLU A 114 -13.41 -7.87 4.25
N ILE A 115 -12.78 -6.78 3.78
CA ILE A 115 -11.55 -6.85 2.97
C ILE A 115 -10.41 -7.52 3.75
N LEU A 116 -10.24 -7.19 5.03
CA LEU A 116 -9.25 -7.83 5.88
C LEU A 116 -9.53 -9.33 6.03
N GLN A 117 -10.78 -9.70 6.27
CA GLN A 117 -11.21 -11.09 6.39
C GLN A 117 -10.92 -11.90 5.12
N LEU A 118 -11.23 -11.34 3.94
CA LEU A 118 -10.90 -11.94 2.65
C LEU A 118 -9.40 -12.23 2.48
N ASN A 119 -8.53 -11.33 2.95
CA ASN A 119 -7.08 -11.54 2.89
C ASN A 119 -6.60 -12.60 3.90
N ILE A 120 -7.18 -12.62 5.12
CA ILE A 120 -6.87 -13.64 6.15
C ILE A 120 -7.25 -15.03 5.66
N GLU A 121 -8.46 -15.23 5.16
CA GLU A 121 -8.98 -16.51 4.66
C GLU A 121 -8.13 -17.09 3.53
N ARG A 122 -7.54 -16.23 2.71
CA ARG A 122 -6.65 -16.62 1.60
C ARG A 122 -5.19 -16.80 2.01
N ASN A 123 -4.88 -16.67 3.31
CA ASN A 123 -3.52 -16.74 3.84
C ASN A 123 -2.58 -15.73 3.17
N VAL A 124 -3.06 -14.52 2.92
CA VAL A 124 -2.22 -13.43 2.44
C VAL A 124 -1.20 -13.08 3.52
N ARG A 125 0.07 -12.98 3.14
CA ARG A 125 1.12 -12.67 4.10
C ARG A 125 0.88 -11.30 4.76
N THR A 126 0.77 -11.32 6.09
CA THR A 126 0.69 -10.10 6.89
C THR A 126 2.05 -9.41 6.93
N PRO A 127 2.14 -8.12 6.63
CA PRO A 127 3.36 -7.34 6.80
C PRO A 127 3.81 -7.29 8.26
N ASP A 128 5.11 -7.21 8.42
CA ASP A 128 5.75 -7.01 9.71
C ASP A 128 5.65 -5.56 10.17
N LEU A 129 5.48 -4.65 9.18
CA LEU A 129 5.21 -3.23 9.38
C LEU A 129 4.32 -2.72 8.25
N HIS A 130 3.17 -2.19 8.62
CA HIS A 130 2.32 -1.39 7.73
C HIS A 130 2.66 0.09 7.88
N VAL A 131 3.08 0.74 6.80
CA VAL A 131 3.33 2.17 6.76
C VAL A 131 2.23 2.87 5.99
N GLY A 132 1.33 3.53 6.70
CA GLY A 132 0.32 4.42 6.12
C GLY A 132 0.91 5.78 5.81
N VAL A 133 1.15 6.08 4.53
CA VAL A 133 1.66 7.37 4.10
C VAL A 133 0.50 8.32 3.88
N VAL A 134 0.39 9.33 4.73
CA VAL A 134 -0.68 10.33 4.70
C VAL A 134 -0.11 11.72 4.41
N THR A 135 -0.95 12.55 3.81
CA THR A 135 -0.65 13.94 3.45
C THR A 135 -2.00 14.66 3.35
N ALA A 136 -2.05 15.95 3.67
CA ALA A 136 -3.26 16.74 3.49
C ALA A 136 -3.83 16.51 2.07
N PRO A 137 -5.14 16.25 1.95
CA PRO A 137 -5.75 15.86 0.67
C PRO A 137 -5.48 16.86 -0.45
N GLU A 138 -5.48 18.15 -0.15
CA GLU A 138 -5.24 19.24 -1.11
C GLU A 138 -3.80 19.17 -1.65
N ILE A 139 -2.83 18.90 -0.78
CA ILE A 139 -1.41 18.75 -1.16
C ILE A 139 -1.23 17.52 -2.05
N SER A 140 -1.80 16.39 -1.65
CA SER A 140 -1.69 15.14 -2.43
C SER A 140 -2.43 15.23 -3.76
N TRP A 141 -3.55 15.95 -3.80
CA TRP A 141 -4.29 16.25 -5.03
C TRP A 141 -3.46 17.08 -6.00
N ALA A 142 -2.91 18.21 -5.53
CA ALA A 142 -2.06 19.08 -6.33
C ALA A 142 -0.83 18.34 -6.87
N ARG A 143 -0.16 17.54 -6.03
CA ARG A 143 0.97 16.68 -6.44
C ARG A 143 0.57 15.66 -7.49
N ALA A 144 -0.63 15.09 -7.41
CA ALA A 144 -1.13 14.13 -8.40
C ALA A 144 -1.52 14.79 -9.71
N ALA A 145 -2.16 15.97 -9.67
CA ALA A 145 -2.56 16.74 -10.85
C ALA A 145 -1.34 17.25 -11.66
N ALA A 146 -0.25 17.62 -10.98
CA ALA A 146 0.97 18.09 -11.62
C ALA A 146 1.76 17.01 -12.41
N ARG A 147 1.34 15.73 -12.31
CA ARG A 147 2.01 14.65 -13.07
C ARG A 147 1.49 14.62 -14.50
N SER A 148 2.37 14.29 -15.45
CA SER A 148 2.01 14.15 -16.88
C SER A 148 0.85 13.18 -17.15
N ARG A 149 0.67 12.17 -16.29
CA ARG A 149 -0.45 11.20 -16.35
C ARG A 149 -1.68 11.63 -15.53
N GLY A 150 -1.69 12.84 -14.94
CA GLY A 150 -2.71 13.29 -14.01
C GLY A 150 -2.89 12.34 -12.82
N LEU A 151 -4.11 12.26 -12.29
CA LEU A 151 -4.47 11.31 -11.24
C LEU A 151 -4.35 9.86 -11.68
N GLY A 152 -4.59 9.58 -12.97
CA GLY A 152 -4.58 8.22 -13.51
C GLY A 152 -5.44 7.26 -12.65
N SER A 153 -6.62 7.73 -12.23
CA SER A 153 -7.56 6.97 -11.40
C SER A 153 -8.81 6.60 -12.18
N THR A 154 -9.29 5.39 -11.97
CA THR A 154 -10.60 4.94 -12.44
C THR A 154 -11.70 5.18 -11.40
N VAL A 155 -11.34 5.61 -10.19
CA VAL A 155 -12.26 5.67 -9.04
C VAL A 155 -12.34 7.08 -8.43
N ILE A 156 -11.31 7.92 -8.61
CA ILE A 156 -11.21 9.26 -8.03
C ILE A 156 -11.06 10.25 -9.16
N HIS A 157 -12.05 11.11 -9.33
CA HIS A 157 -12.11 12.10 -10.42
C HIS A 157 -12.19 13.54 -9.92
N GLN A 158 -12.61 13.76 -8.65
CA GLN A 158 -12.82 15.06 -8.03
C GLN A 158 -12.09 15.17 -6.70
N LEU A 159 -11.82 16.41 -6.25
CA LEU A 159 -11.13 16.66 -4.98
C LEU A 159 -11.91 16.10 -3.79
N GLU A 160 -13.22 16.26 -3.79
CA GLU A 160 -14.11 15.80 -2.71
C GLU A 160 -14.02 14.28 -2.55
N GLU A 161 -13.97 13.53 -3.63
CA GLU A 161 -13.74 12.09 -3.61
C GLU A 161 -12.37 11.74 -3.05
N HIS A 162 -11.35 12.52 -3.41
CA HIS A 162 -9.99 12.34 -2.89
C HIS A 162 -9.92 12.63 -1.38
N VAL A 163 -10.60 13.67 -0.92
CA VAL A 163 -10.73 13.99 0.52
C VAL A 163 -11.40 12.84 1.26
N ALA A 164 -12.54 12.34 0.76
CA ALA A 164 -13.25 11.22 1.36
C ALA A 164 -12.38 9.95 1.44
N CYS A 165 -11.69 9.60 0.35
CA CYS A 165 -10.79 8.45 0.29
C CYS A 165 -9.60 8.60 1.25
N SER A 166 -9.02 9.79 1.34
CA SER A 166 -7.90 10.07 2.24
C SER A 166 -8.33 10.00 3.69
N GLY A 167 -9.52 10.52 4.01
CA GLY A 167 -10.11 10.43 5.35
C GLY A 167 -10.43 8.99 5.76
N ALA A 168 -11.02 8.19 4.87
CA ALA A 168 -11.28 6.77 5.12
C ALA A 168 -9.97 6.03 5.41
N PHE A 169 -8.96 6.20 4.57
CA PHE A 169 -7.65 5.60 4.77
C PHE A 169 -7.01 6.00 6.13
N GLY A 170 -7.07 7.28 6.48
CA GLY A 170 -6.51 7.78 7.74
C GLY A 170 -7.20 7.17 8.98
N ARG A 171 -8.52 6.97 8.92
CA ARG A 171 -9.26 6.31 10.00
C ARG A 171 -8.83 4.85 10.17
N GLU A 172 -8.75 4.09 9.09
CA GLU A 172 -8.34 2.68 9.15
C GLU A 172 -6.91 2.51 9.67
N ILE A 173 -5.97 3.38 9.25
CA ILE A 173 -4.60 3.37 9.79
C ILE A 173 -4.60 3.58 11.30
N ALA A 174 -5.40 4.53 11.80
CA ALA A 174 -5.49 4.82 13.24
C ALA A 174 -6.17 3.69 14.01
N GLU A 175 -7.28 3.16 13.49
CA GLU A 175 -8.07 2.09 14.12
C GLU A 175 -7.27 0.79 14.27
N HIS A 176 -6.48 0.45 13.26
CA HIS A 176 -5.63 -0.75 13.30
C HIS A 176 -4.26 -0.53 13.97
N GLY A 177 -3.98 0.68 14.48
CA GLY A 177 -2.69 1.00 15.13
C GLY A 177 -1.49 0.86 14.18
N TRP A 178 -1.68 0.99 12.87
CA TRP A 178 -0.61 0.92 11.90
C TRP A 178 0.25 2.19 11.93
N PHE A 179 1.51 2.06 11.55
CA PHE A 179 2.42 3.20 11.59
C PHE A 179 2.01 4.28 10.58
N MET A 180 1.69 5.47 11.09
CA MET A 180 1.28 6.62 10.26
C MET A 180 2.51 7.51 9.98
N CYS A 181 2.92 7.58 8.72
CA CYS A 181 3.93 8.50 8.22
C CYS A 181 3.26 9.74 7.61
N ARG A 182 3.34 10.90 8.27
CA ARG A 182 2.89 12.19 7.72
C ARG A 182 3.94 12.74 6.77
N ASN A 183 3.62 12.81 5.47
CA ASN A 183 4.54 13.24 4.42
C ASN A 183 4.18 14.66 3.91
N GLU A 184 4.14 15.61 4.85
CA GLU A 184 3.84 17.02 4.60
C GLU A 184 5.07 17.92 4.65
N GLY A 185 6.11 17.48 5.36
CA GLY A 185 7.41 18.13 5.46
C GLY A 185 8.40 17.69 4.36
N THR A 186 9.66 17.58 4.74
CA THR A 186 10.72 17.13 3.83
C THR A 186 10.71 15.61 3.66
N ILE A 187 11.23 15.15 2.53
CA ILE A 187 11.34 13.71 2.28
C ILE A 187 12.34 13.05 3.24
N GLU A 188 13.35 13.80 3.67
CA GLU A 188 14.34 13.37 4.64
C GLU A 188 13.73 13.08 6.01
N GLU A 189 12.81 13.94 6.47
CA GLU A 189 12.09 13.74 7.74
C GLU A 189 11.20 12.51 7.68
N ALA A 190 10.39 12.36 6.63
CA ALA A 190 9.54 11.21 6.43
C ALA A 190 10.37 9.91 6.33
N THR A 191 11.49 9.95 5.61
CA THR A 191 12.41 8.82 5.48
C THR A 191 12.99 8.42 6.82
N ARG A 192 13.45 9.38 7.62
CA ARG A 192 14.03 9.14 8.96
C ARG A 192 13.01 8.46 9.88
N GLN A 193 11.76 8.93 9.89
CA GLN A 193 10.69 8.35 10.70
C GLN A 193 10.45 6.87 10.32
N VAL A 194 10.30 6.58 9.04
CA VAL A 194 10.03 5.21 8.57
C VAL A 194 11.23 4.29 8.80
N VAL A 195 12.45 4.75 8.54
CA VAL A 195 13.67 3.96 8.77
C VAL A 195 13.85 3.64 10.26
N ALA A 196 13.61 4.60 11.15
CA ALA A 196 13.65 4.37 12.60
C ALA A 196 12.64 3.29 13.02
N GLU A 197 11.42 3.33 12.48
CA GLU A 197 10.40 2.32 12.77
C GLU A 197 10.77 0.94 12.21
N ILE A 198 11.36 0.87 11.01
CA ILE A 198 11.90 -0.37 10.44
C ILE A 198 12.94 -0.99 11.38
N TYR A 199 13.87 -0.22 11.90
CA TYR A 199 14.87 -0.71 12.83
C TYR A 199 14.27 -1.14 14.17
N ARG A 200 13.27 -0.40 14.69
CA ARG A 200 12.55 -0.78 15.91
C ARG A 200 11.89 -2.16 15.75
N VAL A 201 11.15 -2.39 14.67
CA VAL A 201 10.50 -3.68 14.39
C VAL A 201 11.52 -4.79 14.18
N SER A 202 12.63 -4.48 13.52
CA SER A 202 13.72 -5.45 13.30
C SER A 202 14.39 -5.90 14.62
N ALA A 203 14.57 -4.98 15.57
CA ALA A 203 15.16 -5.28 16.87
C ALA A 203 14.24 -6.13 17.77
N CYS A 204 12.93 -5.91 17.72
CA CYS A 204 11.96 -6.70 18.50
C CYS A 204 11.83 -8.17 18.05
N ARG A 205 12.51 -8.57 16.96
CA ARG A 205 12.45 -9.92 16.38
C ARG A 205 13.72 -10.74 16.54
N GLN A 206 14.74 -10.14 17.12
CA GLN A 206 15.99 -10.84 17.49
C GLN A 206 15.85 -11.46 18.87
#